data_a0752f7f2a7d9d455884db91d62e57e0
#
_entry.id   a0752f7f2a7d9d455884db91d62e57e0
#
_cell.length_a   1.000
_cell.length_b   1.000
_cell.length_c   1.000
_cell.angle_alpha   90.00
_cell.angle_beta   90.00
_cell.angle_gamma   90.00
#
_symmetry.space_group_name_H-M   'P 1'
#
loop_
_entity.id
_entity.type
_entity.pdbx_description
1 polymer ?
#
loop_
_entity_poly.entity_id
_entity_poly.type
_entity_poly.pdbx_seq_one_letter_code
_entity_poly.pdbx_strand_id
1 'polypeptide(L)'
;MSDFSNYKNYRTYLPQYSNWKKNIDTQNAKREEYLKINSLKPTREDIGKSKALIRAIDVMDEYSQQNAENMEVLTESVVAQVISIISGIFGGTALLMLGKSKKINAAIDKIILKIVPELKEIAKKNNNALLEPRSLILMTLGLVPIITAASFPLYSWAAKAEVNASRQGRFNAMKEELNNPNLFAILTPEQENQVNENLKNVKISSKKPKSKDLYNNKNGFFKMIKHITHLKSEKEERNDFIKSLDYEKQFYDKNLAENELDDAKRDQQILLKLVEKIDIASQDYAENTELATATVSSIILGSGPILSSLLTMVSKKFNIKISKYILAFPTLVSILSTFVLSILSADVQKQASRVGRHMIKQELLKSPEKLTYVEDEKTKDIKDVIIQEEKKDNIFKFLLKAIKNNKEYKKWLKNEGEREKATIKELKKINLSPEQLKDAKRLQKNTFKTFNTLDDKTQQYSESIEALGSSIQYPIVEIFSLMGMLWGLRNMVRLTQKNANIFEEFTKMFAKIFATTLPAIGINAYITKEQKKASRVASMLAINELSDVKNFADYSDYYEKNVK
;
A
#
# COMPACT_ATOMS: atom_id res chain seq x y z
N MET A 1 -18.82 -13.74 0.57
CA MET A 1 -19.78 -13.10 1.52
C MET A 1 -19.09 -12.43 2.71
N SER A 2 -17.91 -12.91 3.17
CA SER A 2 -17.10 -12.26 4.22
C SER A 2 -16.72 -10.80 3.88
N ASP A 3 -16.42 -10.52 2.62
CA ASP A 3 -15.94 -9.22 2.15
C ASP A 3 -16.97 -8.09 2.34
N PHE A 4 -18.25 -8.38 2.10
CA PHE A 4 -19.33 -7.42 2.35
C PHE A 4 -19.58 -7.19 3.84
N SER A 5 -19.38 -8.22 4.68
CA SER A 5 -19.47 -8.09 6.13
C SER A 5 -18.41 -7.12 6.66
N ASN A 6 -17.16 -7.25 6.21
CA ASN A 6 -16.07 -6.37 6.60
C ASN A 6 -16.29 -4.93 6.13
N TYR A 7 -16.80 -4.74 4.90
CA TYR A 7 -17.17 -3.41 4.41
C TYR A 7 -18.26 -2.75 5.26
N LYS A 8 -19.30 -3.50 5.64
CA LYS A 8 -20.36 -3.00 6.51
C LYS A 8 -19.80 -2.64 7.89
N ASN A 9 -18.97 -3.51 8.46
CA ASN A 9 -18.34 -3.29 9.76
C ASN A 9 -17.44 -2.05 9.75
N TYR A 10 -16.59 -1.89 8.74
CA TYR A 10 -15.73 -0.72 8.60
C TYR A 10 -16.56 0.58 8.59
N ARG A 11 -17.64 0.63 7.80
CA ARG A 11 -18.52 1.81 7.73
C ARG A 11 -19.17 2.14 9.06
N THR A 12 -19.50 1.13 9.87
CA THR A 12 -20.09 1.30 11.20
C THR A 12 -19.08 1.91 12.17
N TYR A 13 -17.80 1.53 12.10
CA TYR A 13 -16.77 2.01 13.01
C TYR A 13 -16.06 3.29 12.55
N LEU A 14 -16.23 3.70 11.29
CA LEU A 14 -15.57 4.89 10.76
C LEU A 14 -15.84 6.19 11.54
N PRO A 15 -17.07 6.48 12.01
CA PRO A 15 -17.32 7.65 12.85
C PRO A 15 -16.58 7.59 14.19
N GLN A 16 -16.45 6.40 14.77
CA GLN A 16 -15.76 6.19 16.05
C GLN A 16 -14.25 6.42 15.93
N TYR A 17 -13.68 6.09 14.76
CA TYR A 17 -12.26 6.27 14.50
C TYR A 17 -11.79 7.71 14.70
N SER A 18 -12.54 8.69 14.22
CA SER A 18 -12.17 10.11 14.36
C SER A 18 -12.05 10.55 15.81
N ASN A 19 -13.00 10.14 16.65
CA ASN A 19 -12.98 10.44 18.08
C ASN A 19 -11.87 9.69 18.81
N TRP A 20 -11.70 8.41 18.49
CA TRP A 20 -10.64 7.57 19.03
C TRP A 20 -9.25 8.16 18.70
N LYS A 21 -9.01 8.52 17.43
CA LYS A 21 -7.74 9.12 16.99
C LYS A 21 -7.46 10.41 17.73
N LYS A 22 -8.45 11.31 17.85
CA LYS A 22 -8.32 12.54 18.61
C LYS A 22 -7.95 12.28 20.08
N ASN A 23 -8.57 11.29 20.72
CA ASN A 23 -8.28 10.93 22.10
C ASN A 23 -6.84 10.43 22.26
N ILE A 24 -6.38 9.53 21.39
CA ILE A 24 -5.01 9.01 21.42
C ILE A 24 -3.98 10.11 21.16
N ASP A 25 -4.22 10.96 20.17
CA ASP A 25 -3.33 12.09 19.87
C ASP A 25 -3.25 13.04 21.06
N THR A 26 -4.39 13.32 21.72
CA THR A 26 -4.43 14.15 22.93
C THR A 26 -3.66 13.51 24.09
N GLN A 27 -3.83 12.22 24.32
CA GLN A 27 -3.09 11.50 25.37
C GLN A 27 -1.58 11.50 25.10
N ASN A 28 -1.17 11.22 23.86
CA ASN A 28 0.24 11.25 23.49
C ASN A 28 0.83 12.66 23.63
N ALA A 29 0.10 13.71 23.26
CA ALA A 29 0.53 15.08 23.40
C ALA A 29 0.66 15.48 24.90
N LYS A 30 -0.27 15.07 25.76
CA LYS A 30 -0.17 15.28 27.22
C LYS A 30 1.04 14.56 27.81
N ARG A 31 1.34 13.34 27.41
CA ARG A 31 2.54 12.60 27.84
C ARG A 31 3.82 13.32 27.39
N GLU A 32 3.89 13.77 26.14
CA GLU A 32 5.04 14.51 25.62
C GLU A 32 5.23 15.85 26.37
N GLU A 33 4.15 16.56 26.71
CA GLU A 33 4.21 17.78 27.48
C GLU A 33 4.65 17.53 28.92
N TYR A 34 4.14 16.47 29.57
CA TYR A 34 4.60 16.05 30.91
C TYR A 34 6.11 15.80 30.94
N LEU A 35 6.64 15.12 29.94
CA LEU A 35 8.08 14.84 29.81
C LEU A 35 8.90 16.13 29.70
N LYS A 36 8.39 17.12 28.94
CA LYS A 36 9.05 18.41 28.77
C LYS A 36 9.04 19.23 30.06
N ILE A 37 7.86 19.40 30.70
CA ILE A 37 7.70 20.18 31.93
C ILE A 37 8.60 19.64 33.04
N ASN A 38 8.69 18.33 33.17
CA ASN A 38 9.48 17.68 34.20
C ASN A 38 10.94 17.42 33.79
N SER A 39 11.33 17.84 32.59
CA SER A 39 12.67 17.61 32.02
C SER A 39 13.13 16.16 32.15
N LEU A 40 12.19 15.22 32.04
CA LEU A 40 12.46 13.79 32.18
C LEU A 40 13.23 13.29 30.96
N LYS A 41 14.36 12.65 31.22
CA LYS A 41 15.17 11.99 30.20
C LYS A 41 14.76 10.52 30.10
N PRO A 42 14.83 9.93 28.89
CA PRO A 42 14.57 8.51 28.73
C PRO A 42 15.57 7.68 29.54
N THR A 43 15.06 6.65 30.18
CA THR A 43 15.92 5.69 30.88
C THR A 43 16.69 4.87 29.85
N ARG A 44 17.76 4.22 30.29
CA ARG A 44 18.51 3.29 29.44
C ARG A 44 17.59 2.14 28.97
N GLU A 45 16.69 1.72 29.81
CA GLU A 45 15.68 0.69 29.51
C GLU A 45 14.76 1.15 28.36
N ASP A 46 14.19 2.35 28.45
CA ASP A 46 13.32 2.89 27.40
C ASP A 46 14.06 2.97 26.04
N ILE A 47 15.32 3.41 26.06
CA ILE A 47 16.15 3.47 24.85
C ILE A 47 16.42 2.07 24.29
N GLY A 48 16.78 1.13 25.16
CA GLY A 48 17.06 -0.26 24.78
C GLY A 48 15.85 -0.95 24.18
N LYS A 49 14.70 -0.87 24.85
CA LYS A 49 13.42 -1.39 24.36
C LYS A 49 13.05 -0.78 23.02
N SER A 50 13.13 0.54 22.88
CA SER A 50 12.82 1.24 21.62
C SER A 50 13.70 0.78 20.46
N LYS A 51 15.01 0.64 20.67
CA LYS A 51 15.93 0.14 19.65
C LYS A 51 15.62 -1.29 19.23
N ALA A 52 15.32 -2.16 20.19
CA ALA A 52 14.97 -3.56 19.93
C ALA A 52 13.66 -3.67 19.13
N LEU A 53 12.64 -2.93 19.54
CA LEU A 53 11.33 -2.91 18.89
C LEU A 53 11.39 -2.35 17.47
N ILE A 54 12.06 -1.21 17.27
CA ILE A 54 12.23 -0.61 15.94
C ILE A 54 12.94 -1.59 15.00
N ARG A 55 13.96 -2.31 15.48
CA ARG A 55 14.65 -3.34 14.70
C ARG A 55 13.72 -4.50 14.33
N ALA A 56 12.95 -4.99 15.29
CA ALA A 56 12.02 -6.08 15.06
C ALA A 56 10.95 -5.71 14.02
N ILE A 57 10.40 -4.51 14.11
CA ILE A 57 9.45 -3.96 13.13
C ILE A 57 10.07 -3.91 11.74
N ASP A 58 11.26 -3.35 11.60
CA ASP A 58 11.94 -3.26 10.30
C ASP A 58 12.14 -4.63 9.65
N VAL A 59 12.54 -5.63 10.42
CA VAL A 59 12.74 -6.99 9.89
C VAL A 59 11.42 -7.63 9.48
N MET A 60 10.40 -7.57 10.32
CA MET A 60 9.08 -8.14 10.01
C MET A 60 8.46 -7.51 8.77
N ASP A 61 8.54 -6.20 8.67
CA ASP A 61 7.98 -5.47 7.55
C ASP A 61 8.74 -5.69 6.24
N GLU A 62 10.08 -5.79 6.30
CA GLU A 62 10.87 -6.07 5.10
C GLU A 62 10.50 -7.43 4.49
N TYR A 63 10.37 -8.47 5.31
CA TYR A 63 9.95 -9.79 4.87
C TYR A 63 8.50 -9.80 4.35
N SER A 64 7.62 -9.12 5.07
CA SER A 64 6.21 -8.99 4.72
C SER A 64 6.04 -8.34 3.35
N GLN A 65 6.65 -7.17 3.16
CA GLN A 65 6.53 -6.41 1.90
C GLN A 65 7.17 -7.12 0.72
N GLN A 66 8.32 -7.75 0.92
CA GLN A 66 8.97 -8.46 -0.17
C GLN A 66 8.11 -9.62 -0.68
N ASN A 67 7.48 -10.36 0.22
CA ASN A 67 6.59 -11.45 -0.18
C ASN A 67 5.31 -10.92 -0.84
N ALA A 68 4.73 -9.83 -0.33
CA ALA A 68 3.57 -9.19 -0.92
C ALA A 68 3.88 -8.69 -2.35
N GLU A 69 4.94 -7.91 -2.53
CA GLU A 69 5.37 -7.39 -3.85
C GLU A 69 5.60 -8.51 -4.88
N ASN A 70 6.20 -9.62 -4.45
CA ASN A 70 6.41 -10.77 -5.35
C ASN A 70 5.09 -11.44 -5.74
N MET A 71 4.15 -11.53 -4.81
CA MET A 71 2.83 -12.12 -5.07
C MET A 71 1.98 -11.20 -5.95
N GLU A 72 2.00 -9.89 -5.72
CA GLU A 72 1.32 -8.89 -6.54
C GLU A 72 1.69 -9.01 -8.03
N VAL A 73 3.00 -9.04 -8.34
CA VAL A 73 3.48 -9.23 -9.72
C VAL A 73 2.94 -10.51 -10.35
N LEU A 74 2.85 -11.61 -9.58
CA LEU A 74 2.32 -12.87 -10.08
C LEU A 74 0.81 -12.79 -10.30
N THR A 75 0.07 -12.31 -9.30
CA THR A 75 -1.40 -12.26 -9.33
C THR A 75 -1.89 -11.32 -10.41
N GLU A 76 -1.28 -10.13 -10.56
CA GLU A 76 -1.59 -9.21 -11.66
C GLU A 76 -1.36 -9.85 -13.03
N SER A 77 -0.24 -10.57 -13.21
CA SER A 77 0.05 -11.27 -14.46
C SER A 77 -0.98 -12.36 -14.75
N VAL A 78 -1.38 -13.15 -13.76
CA VAL A 78 -2.39 -14.21 -13.90
C VAL A 78 -3.76 -13.62 -14.18
N VAL A 79 -4.18 -12.60 -13.43
CA VAL A 79 -5.47 -11.92 -13.62
C VAL A 79 -5.56 -11.33 -15.03
N ALA A 80 -4.50 -10.62 -15.47
CA ALA A 80 -4.45 -10.03 -16.81
C ALA A 80 -4.58 -11.09 -17.91
N GLN A 81 -3.88 -12.22 -17.78
CA GLN A 81 -3.97 -13.33 -18.74
C GLN A 81 -5.35 -13.99 -18.76
N VAL A 82 -5.93 -14.26 -17.58
CA VAL A 82 -7.26 -14.86 -17.48
C VAL A 82 -8.32 -13.94 -18.06
N ILE A 83 -8.27 -12.64 -17.77
CA ILE A 83 -9.18 -11.65 -18.35
C ILE A 83 -9.01 -11.59 -19.87
N SER A 84 -7.76 -11.62 -20.38
CA SER A 84 -7.49 -11.62 -21.82
C SER A 84 -8.07 -12.86 -22.53
N ILE A 85 -7.94 -14.03 -21.93
CA ILE A 85 -8.51 -15.29 -22.46
C ILE A 85 -10.05 -15.22 -22.46
N ILE A 86 -10.65 -14.78 -21.34
CA ILE A 86 -12.09 -14.59 -21.22
C ILE A 86 -12.58 -13.62 -22.29
N SER A 87 -11.89 -12.47 -22.44
CA SER A 87 -12.19 -11.46 -23.43
C SER A 87 -12.13 -12.00 -24.86
N GLY A 88 -11.10 -12.79 -25.18
CA GLY A 88 -10.95 -13.42 -26.50
C GLY A 88 -12.08 -14.40 -26.82
N ILE A 89 -12.39 -15.30 -25.89
CA ILE A 89 -13.42 -16.32 -26.08
C ILE A 89 -14.83 -15.69 -26.15
N PHE A 90 -15.19 -14.90 -25.15
CA PHE A 90 -16.56 -14.40 -25.03
C PHE A 90 -16.82 -13.19 -25.93
N GLY A 91 -15.81 -12.36 -26.22
CA GLY A 91 -15.92 -11.29 -27.21
C GLY A 91 -16.16 -11.83 -28.61
N GLY A 92 -15.41 -12.87 -28.98
CA GLY A 92 -15.62 -13.58 -30.24
C GLY A 92 -17.01 -14.24 -30.32
N THR A 93 -17.45 -14.88 -29.22
CA THR A 93 -18.79 -15.51 -29.15
C THR A 93 -19.91 -14.48 -29.21
N ALA A 94 -19.78 -13.36 -28.51
CA ALA A 94 -20.73 -12.24 -28.56
C ALA A 94 -20.85 -11.69 -29.99
N LEU A 95 -19.73 -11.53 -30.68
CA LEU A 95 -19.69 -11.08 -32.06
C LEU A 95 -20.42 -12.05 -32.98
N LEU A 96 -20.24 -13.36 -32.82
CA LEU A 96 -20.90 -14.39 -33.60
C LEU A 96 -22.39 -14.50 -33.31
N MET A 97 -22.82 -14.41 -32.04
CA MET A 97 -24.22 -14.57 -31.67
C MET A 97 -25.04 -13.30 -31.88
N LEU A 98 -24.56 -12.17 -31.36
CA LEU A 98 -25.28 -10.89 -31.44
C LEU A 98 -25.21 -10.29 -32.84
N GLY A 99 -24.10 -10.51 -33.57
CA GLY A 99 -23.90 -10.04 -34.94
C GLY A 99 -24.85 -10.66 -35.96
N LYS A 100 -25.43 -11.83 -35.67
CA LYS A 100 -26.47 -12.46 -36.51
C LYS A 100 -27.83 -11.76 -36.41
N SER A 101 -28.09 -11.02 -35.36
CA SER A 101 -29.39 -10.37 -35.14
C SER A 101 -29.51 -9.07 -35.93
N LYS A 102 -30.35 -9.06 -36.96
CA LYS A 102 -30.63 -7.85 -37.77
C LYS A 102 -31.18 -6.69 -36.90
N LYS A 103 -31.97 -6.99 -35.86
CA LYS A 103 -32.57 -5.99 -34.95
C LYS A 103 -31.49 -5.33 -34.09
N ILE A 104 -30.58 -6.13 -33.53
CA ILE A 104 -29.47 -5.64 -32.69
C ILE A 104 -28.53 -4.78 -33.56
N ASN A 105 -28.15 -5.27 -34.73
CA ASN A 105 -27.30 -4.54 -35.66
C ASN A 105 -27.91 -3.18 -36.04
N ALA A 106 -29.19 -3.12 -36.37
CA ALA A 106 -29.87 -1.88 -36.69
C ALA A 106 -29.92 -0.89 -35.51
N ALA A 107 -30.12 -1.38 -34.28
CA ALA A 107 -30.06 -0.54 -33.09
C ALA A 107 -28.66 0.03 -32.85
N ILE A 108 -27.62 -0.82 -33.01
CA ILE A 108 -26.22 -0.40 -32.86
C ILE A 108 -25.84 0.60 -33.96
N ASP A 109 -26.22 0.36 -35.21
CA ASP A 109 -25.99 1.28 -36.32
C ASP A 109 -26.60 2.65 -36.03
N LYS A 110 -27.82 2.69 -35.48
CA LYS A 110 -28.46 3.94 -35.07
C LYS A 110 -27.67 4.68 -33.99
N ILE A 111 -27.10 3.96 -33.04
CA ILE A 111 -26.22 4.53 -31.99
C ILE A 111 -24.94 5.06 -32.60
N ILE A 112 -24.26 4.26 -33.46
CA ILE A 112 -23.03 4.66 -34.15
C ILE A 112 -23.26 5.93 -34.97
N LEU A 113 -24.32 5.98 -35.78
CA LEU A 113 -24.63 7.13 -36.63
C LEU A 113 -25.06 8.36 -35.81
N LYS A 114 -25.53 8.19 -34.60
CA LYS A 114 -25.80 9.29 -33.67
C LYS A 114 -24.52 9.86 -33.06
N ILE A 115 -23.53 8.99 -32.74
CA ILE A 115 -22.25 9.39 -32.15
C ILE A 115 -21.27 9.89 -33.21
N VAL A 116 -21.26 9.26 -34.38
CA VAL A 116 -20.38 9.56 -35.52
C VAL A 116 -21.22 9.85 -36.79
N PRO A 117 -21.87 11.02 -36.84
CA PRO A 117 -22.75 11.35 -37.98
C PRO A 117 -22.05 11.33 -39.35
N GLU A 118 -20.75 11.56 -39.37
CA GLU A 118 -19.91 11.57 -40.57
C GLU A 118 -19.89 10.19 -41.28
N LEU A 119 -20.11 9.10 -40.55
CA LEU A 119 -20.22 7.78 -41.14
C LEU A 119 -21.49 7.59 -41.99
N LYS A 120 -22.50 8.45 -41.85
CA LYS A 120 -23.78 8.31 -42.59
C LYS A 120 -23.58 8.39 -44.09
N GLU A 121 -22.74 9.29 -44.56
CA GLU A 121 -22.44 9.44 -45.99
C GLU A 121 -21.57 8.32 -46.53
N ILE A 122 -20.59 7.90 -45.72
CA ILE A 122 -19.68 6.79 -46.05
C ILE A 122 -20.46 5.48 -46.11
N ALA A 123 -21.33 5.24 -45.14
CA ALA A 123 -22.17 4.04 -45.07
C ALA A 123 -23.18 3.94 -46.24
N LYS A 124 -23.66 5.06 -46.76
CA LYS A 124 -24.49 5.09 -48.00
C LYS A 124 -23.71 4.62 -49.24
N LYS A 125 -22.42 4.91 -49.28
CA LYS A 125 -21.53 4.54 -50.42
C LYS A 125 -20.92 3.15 -50.24
N ASN A 126 -20.71 2.73 -49.01
CA ASN A 126 -20.11 1.44 -48.67
C ASN A 126 -20.82 0.84 -47.45
N ASN A 127 -21.65 -0.18 -47.69
CA ASN A 127 -22.41 -0.88 -46.67
C ASN A 127 -21.52 -1.53 -45.57
N ASN A 128 -20.24 -1.77 -45.86
CA ASN A 128 -19.31 -2.36 -44.93
C ASN A 128 -18.68 -1.34 -43.95
N ALA A 129 -18.89 -0.03 -44.17
CA ALA A 129 -18.29 1.03 -43.33
C ALA A 129 -18.72 0.98 -41.86
N LEU A 130 -19.84 0.31 -41.53
CA LEU A 130 -20.34 0.14 -40.18
C LEU A 130 -19.91 -1.20 -39.54
N LEU A 131 -19.25 -2.11 -40.27
CA LEU A 131 -18.89 -3.43 -39.74
C LEU A 131 -17.90 -3.33 -38.58
N GLU A 132 -16.82 -2.58 -38.71
CA GLU A 132 -15.81 -2.46 -37.67
C GLU A 132 -16.36 -1.79 -36.39
N PRO A 133 -17.01 -0.60 -36.45
CA PRO A 133 -17.58 0.02 -35.25
C PRO A 133 -18.70 -0.82 -34.63
N ARG A 134 -19.49 -1.53 -35.46
CA ARG A 134 -20.51 -2.47 -34.98
C ARG A 134 -19.87 -3.65 -34.23
N SER A 135 -18.82 -4.24 -34.79
CA SER A 135 -18.07 -5.34 -34.17
C SER A 135 -17.51 -4.93 -32.81
N LEU A 136 -16.92 -3.73 -32.72
CA LEU A 136 -16.38 -3.17 -31.49
C LEU A 136 -17.45 -3.05 -30.40
N ILE A 137 -18.62 -2.49 -30.74
CA ILE A 137 -19.74 -2.34 -29.78
C ILE A 137 -20.28 -3.70 -29.36
N LEU A 138 -20.46 -4.63 -30.30
CA LEU A 138 -20.97 -5.98 -29.99
C LEU A 138 -20.02 -6.74 -29.07
N MET A 139 -18.72 -6.66 -29.34
CA MET A 139 -17.70 -7.27 -28.46
C MET A 139 -17.80 -6.66 -27.05
N THR A 140 -17.83 -5.34 -26.94
CA THR A 140 -17.88 -4.65 -25.64
C THR A 140 -19.17 -4.96 -24.87
N LEU A 141 -20.33 -4.93 -25.52
CA LEU A 141 -21.60 -5.30 -24.89
C LEU A 141 -21.65 -6.75 -24.41
N GLY A 142 -20.96 -7.67 -25.11
CA GLY A 142 -20.82 -9.05 -24.68
C GLY A 142 -19.80 -9.25 -23.58
N LEU A 143 -18.74 -8.45 -23.56
CA LEU A 143 -17.62 -8.59 -22.63
C LEU A 143 -17.90 -7.94 -21.28
N VAL A 144 -18.52 -6.74 -21.23
CA VAL A 144 -18.71 -5.98 -19.99
C VAL A 144 -19.38 -6.79 -18.89
N PRO A 145 -20.52 -7.48 -19.11
CA PRO A 145 -21.16 -8.28 -18.07
C PRO A 145 -20.28 -9.44 -17.58
N ILE A 146 -19.56 -10.09 -18.51
CA ILE A 146 -18.75 -11.28 -18.21
C ILE A 146 -17.48 -10.88 -17.46
N ILE A 147 -16.80 -9.82 -17.91
CA ILE A 147 -15.63 -9.28 -17.21
C ILE A 147 -16.04 -8.79 -15.83
N THR A 148 -17.18 -8.13 -15.69
CA THR A 148 -17.69 -7.70 -14.38
C THR A 148 -17.92 -8.89 -13.45
N ALA A 149 -18.55 -9.96 -13.96
CA ALA A 149 -18.80 -11.17 -13.17
C ALA A 149 -17.51 -11.93 -12.80
N ALA A 150 -16.50 -11.93 -13.69
CA ALA A 150 -15.23 -12.61 -13.45
C ALA A 150 -14.25 -11.78 -12.62
N SER A 151 -14.30 -10.46 -12.71
CA SER A 151 -13.34 -9.57 -12.03
C SER A 151 -13.41 -9.70 -10.51
N PHE A 152 -14.60 -9.74 -9.92
CA PHE A 152 -14.73 -9.84 -8.46
C PHE A 152 -14.04 -11.09 -7.87
N PRO A 153 -14.31 -12.33 -8.33
CA PRO A 153 -13.61 -13.50 -7.78
C PRO A 153 -12.11 -13.50 -8.08
N LEU A 154 -11.67 -12.99 -9.25
CA LEU A 154 -10.26 -12.92 -9.60
C LEU A 154 -9.49 -11.92 -8.73
N TYR A 155 -10.02 -10.71 -8.55
CA TYR A 155 -9.39 -9.72 -7.67
C TYR A 155 -9.48 -10.10 -6.19
N SER A 156 -10.59 -10.69 -5.74
CA SER A 156 -10.68 -11.23 -4.38
C SER A 156 -9.68 -12.35 -4.15
N TRP A 157 -9.41 -13.20 -5.15
CA TRP A 157 -8.37 -14.21 -5.07
C TRP A 157 -6.97 -13.58 -5.03
N ALA A 158 -6.69 -12.58 -5.89
CA ALA A 158 -5.41 -11.89 -5.93
C ALA A 158 -5.11 -11.20 -4.59
N ALA A 159 -6.03 -10.39 -4.08
CA ALA A 159 -5.89 -9.71 -2.80
C ALA A 159 -5.65 -10.69 -1.64
N LYS A 160 -6.38 -11.82 -1.61
CA LYS A 160 -6.17 -12.89 -0.61
C LYS A 160 -4.80 -13.54 -0.72
N ALA A 161 -4.30 -13.74 -1.94
CA ALA A 161 -2.98 -14.32 -2.16
C ALA A 161 -1.88 -13.37 -1.68
N GLU A 162 -1.99 -12.08 -1.95
CA GLU A 162 -1.06 -11.03 -1.51
C GLU A 162 -1.03 -10.90 0.01
N VAL A 163 -2.19 -10.84 0.66
CA VAL A 163 -2.31 -10.81 2.11
C VAL A 163 -1.69 -12.05 2.75
N ASN A 164 -1.96 -13.24 2.21
CA ASN A 164 -1.35 -14.46 2.73
C ASN A 164 0.17 -14.48 2.55
N ALA A 165 0.68 -13.95 1.43
CA ALA A 165 2.11 -13.83 1.19
C ALA A 165 2.77 -12.83 2.16
N SER A 166 2.13 -11.71 2.42
CA SER A 166 2.55 -10.73 3.42
C SER A 166 2.64 -11.36 4.82
N ARG A 167 1.56 -12.04 5.26
CA ARG A 167 1.50 -12.75 6.55
C ARG A 167 2.57 -13.83 6.66
N GLN A 168 2.79 -14.58 5.59
CA GLN A 168 3.83 -15.62 5.57
C GLN A 168 5.24 -15.02 5.65
N GLY A 169 5.48 -13.89 4.98
CA GLY A 169 6.74 -13.16 5.09
C GLY A 169 7.01 -12.78 6.54
N ARG A 170 6.03 -12.18 7.22
CA ARG A 170 6.15 -11.79 8.63
C ARG A 170 6.38 -12.98 9.56
N PHE A 171 5.63 -14.06 9.36
CA PHE A 171 5.84 -15.30 10.11
C PHE A 171 7.26 -15.84 9.92
N ASN A 172 7.78 -15.87 8.70
CA ASN A 172 9.16 -16.29 8.43
C ASN A 172 10.18 -15.38 9.12
N ALA A 173 9.95 -14.06 9.14
CA ALA A 173 10.80 -13.13 9.88
C ALA A 173 10.85 -13.45 11.38
N MET A 174 9.70 -13.71 11.99
CA MET A 174 9.60 -14.11 13.41
C MET A 174 10.32 -15.42 13.67
N LYS A 175 10.13 -16.42 12.80
CA LYS A 175 10.68 -17.78 12.96
C LYS A 175 12.18 -17.87 12.66
N GLU A 176 12.67 -17.18 11.64
CA GLU A 176 14.04 -17.33 11.13
C GLU A 176 14.98 -16.25 11.67
N GLU A 177 14.55 -14.99 11.67
CA GLU A 177 15.41 -13.88 12.01
C GLU A 177 15.25 -13.41 13.45
N LEU A 178 14.03 -13.38 13.96
CA LEU A 178 13.70 -12.81 15.26
C LEU A 178 13.43 -13.85 16.35
N ASN A 179 13.63 -15.14 16.07
CA ASN A 179 13.42 -16.21 17.04
C ASN A 179 14.43 -16.17 18.22
N ASN A 180 15.55 -15.48 18.06
CA ASN A 180 16.54 -15.34 19.12
C ASN A 180 16.15 -14.17 20.06
N PRO A 181 15.83 -14.42 21.34
CA PRO A 181 15.40 -13.39 22.27
C PRO A 181 16.47 -12.31 22.53
N ASN A 182 17.75 -12.61 22.32
CA ASN A 182 18.84 -11.62 22.47
C ASN A 182 18.61 -10.33 21.65
N LEU A 183 17.85 -10.43 20.54
CA LEU A 183 17.52 -9.26 19.71
C LEU A 183 16.61 -8.26 20.42
N PHE A 184 15.93 -8.71 21.48
CA PHE A 184 15.01 -7.92 22.30
C PHE A 184 15.62 -7.51 23.64
N ALA A 185 16.86 -7.90 23.90
CA ALA A 185 17.53 -7.61 25.16
C ALA A 185 17.96 -6.16 25.30
N ILE A 186 17.88 -5.65 26.52
CA ILE A 186 18.46 -4.40 26.94
C ILE A 186 19.90 -4.68 27.34
N LEU A 187 20.85 -4.21 26.55
CA LEU A 187 22.25 -4.49 26.76
C LEU A 187 22.86 -3.62 27.87
N THR A 188 23.83 -4.18 28.62
CA THR A 188 24.68 -3.38 29.50
C THR A 188 25.69 -2.54 28.70
N PRO A 189 26.35 -1.51 29.28
CA PRO A 189 27.39 -0.74 28.58
C PRO A 189 28.50 -1.61 28.02
N GLU A 190 28.89 -2.65 28.77
CA GLU A 190 29.95 -3.58 28.39
C GLU A 190 29.51 -4.40 27.17
N GLN A 191 28.28 -4.92 27.18
CA GLN A 191 27.71 -5.67 26.05
C GLN A 191 27.57 -4.78 24.81
N GLU A 192 27.10 -3.52 24.96
CA GLU A 192 27.05 -2.56 23.84
C GLU A 192 28.43 -2.29 23.25
N ASN A 193 29.46 -2.09 24.12
CA ASN A 193 30.84 -1.90 23.69
C ASN A 193 31.37 -3.14 22.96
N GLN A 194 31.09 -4.34 23.46
CA GLN A 194 31.46 -5.59 22.80
C GLN A 194 30.88 -5.70 21.37
N VAL A 195 29.58 -5.40 21.22
CA VAL A 195 28.92 -5.37 19.89
C VAL A 195 29.61 -4.36 18.98
N ASN A 196 29.86 -3.14 19.49
CA ASN A 196 30.48 -2.08 18.70
C ASN A 196 31.90 -2.42 18.28
N GLU A 197 32.71 -3.02 19.15
CA GLU A 197 34.08 -3.48 18.83
C GLU A 197 34.06 -4.59 17.76
N ASN A 198 33.14 -5.56 17.89
CA ASN A 198 32.96 -6.60 16.89
C ASN A 198 32.57 -6.01 15.52
N LEU A 199 31.73 -4.98 15.51
CA LEU A 199 31.31 -4.29 14.27
C LEU A 199 32.44 -3.51 13.60
N LYS A 200 33.45 -3.01 14.34
CA LYS A 200 34.63 -2.36 13.73
C LYS A 200 35.40 -3.32 12.83
N ASN A 201 35.42 -4.60 13.18
CA ASN A 201 36.14 -5.65 12.46
C ASN A 201 35.33 -6.23 11.28
N VAL A 202 34.06 -5.92 11.17
CA VAL A 202 33.22 -6.37 10.07
C VAL A 202 33.52 -5.52 8.84
N LYS A 203 34.09 -6.11 7.82
CA LYS A 203 34.24 -5.47 6.49
C LYS A 203 32.86 -5.29 5.87
N ILE A 204 32.27 -4.11 6.06
CA ILE A 204 31.05 -3.72 5.38
C ILE A 204 31.38 -3.61 3.89
N SER A 205 30.83 -4.51 3.09
CA SER A 205 31.04 -4.52 1.66
C SER A 205 30.51 -3.23 1.04
N SER A 206 31.39 -2.41 0.47
CA SER A 206 31.01 -1.23 -0.32
C SER A 206 30.36 -1.58 -1.67
N LYS A 207 30.31 -2.86 -2.02
CA LYS A 207 29.59 -3.33 -3.21
C LYS A 207 28.11 -3.09 -2.99
N LYS A 208 27.46 -2.46 -4.00
CA LYS A 208 25.98 -2.35 -4.04
C LYS A 208 25.42 -3.67 -3.55
N PRO A 209 24.58 -3.69 -2.48
CA PRO A 209 23.79 -4.86 -2.22
C PRO A 209 23.08 -5.13 -3.54
N LYS A 210 23.44 -6.21 -4.22
CA LYS A 210 22.62 -6.66 -5.33
C LYS A 210 21.29 -6.86 -4.66
N SER A 211 20.22 -6.26 -5.17
CA SER A 211 18.84 -6.51 -4.71
C SER A 211 18.51 -8.01 -4.68
N LYS A 212 19.40 -8.82 -5.21
CA LYS A 212 19.44 -10.29 -5.19
C LYS A 212 19.99 -10.89 -3.88
N ASP A 213 20.72 -10.15 -3.06
CA ASP A 213 21.48 -10.77 -1.94
C ASP A 213 20.74 -10.71 -0.60
N LEU A 214 19.74 -9.84 -0.45
CA LEU A 214 18.87 -9.84 0.73
C LEU A 214 17.95 -11.06 0.73
N TYR A 215 17.48 -11.45 -0.44
CA TYR A 215 16.65 -12.63 -0.66
C TYR A 215 16.93 -13.14 -2.07
N ASN A 216 18.02 -13.90 -2.22
CA ASN A 216 18.51 -14.39 -3.50
C ASN A 216 17.46 -15.29 -4.18
N ASN A 217 16.62 -14.68 -4.99
CA ASN A 217 15.50 -15.34 -5.62
C ASN A 217 15.78 -15.71 -7.08
N LYS A 218 16.85 -16.48 -7.32
CA LYS A 218 16.94 -17.24 -8.57
C LYS A 218 15.75 -18.22 -8.74
N ASN A 219 15.05 -18.53 -7.64
CA ASN A 219 13.90 -19.43 -7.58
C ASN A 219 12.59 -18.72 -7.17
N GLY A 220 12.49 -17.39 -7.29
CA GLY A 220 11.32 -16.63 -6.83
C GLY A 220 10.02 -17.16 -7.40
N PHE A 221 9.95 -17.35 -8.69
CA PHE A 221 8.78 -17.89 -9.38
C PHE A 221 8.41 -19.32 -8.91
N PHE A 222 9.39 -20.22 -8.81
CA PHE A 222 9.13 -21.58 -8.31
C PHE A 222 8.79 -21.62 -6.83
N LYS A 223 9.39 -20.77 -5.99
CA LYS A 223 8.98 -20.60 -4.59
C LYS A 223 7.55 -20.09 -4.49
N MET A 224 7.13 -19.18 -5.35
CA MET A 224 5.77 -18.66 -5.40
C MET A 224 4.75 -19.72 -5.85
N ILE A 225 5.08 -20.51 -6.86
CA ILE A 225 4.25 -21.67 -7.24
C ILE A 225 4.16 -22.66 -6.07
N LYS A 226 5.26 -22.93 -5.39
CA LYS A 226 5.28 -23.74 -4.18
C LYS A 226 4.41 -23.12 -3.06
N HIS A 227 4.47 -21.81 -2.87
CA HIS A 227 3.59 -21.09 -1.96
C HIS A 227 2.11 -21.30 -2.30
N ILE A 228 1.73 -21.14 -3.56
CA ILE A 228 0.34 -21.35 -4.01
C ILE A 228 -0.10 -22.81 -3.79
N THR A 229 0.78 -23.76 -3.98
CA THR A 229 0.47 -25.20 -3.81
C THR A 229 0.51 -25.64 -2.33
N HIS A 230 1.22 -24.94 -1.46
CA HIS A 230 1.38 -25.24 -0.04
C HIS A 230 0.64 -24.29 0.90
N LEU A 231 -0.18 -23.38 0.37
CA LEU A 231 -0.93 -22.37 1.12
C LEU A 231 -1.67 -22.94 2.34
N LYS A 232 -2.18 -24.17 2.25
CA LYS A 232 -2.91 -24.80 3.35
C LYS A 232 -1.99 -25.17 4.52
N SER A 233 -0.87 -25.84 4.24
CA SER A 233 0.09 -26.26 5.28
C SER A 233 0.81 -25.06 5.92
N GLU A 234 1.17 -24.06 5.13
CA GLU A 234 1.77 -22.81 5.64
C GLU A 234 0.79 -22.03 6.52
N LYS A 235 -0.48 -22.00 6.15
CA LYS A 235 -1.53 -21.39 6.97
C LYS A 235 -1.74 -22.16 8.29
N GLU A 236 -1.70 -23.47 8.27
CA GLU A 236 -1.83 -24.32 9.46
C GLU A 236 -0.65 -24.07 10.41
N GLU A 237 0.59 -24.11 9.91
CA GLU A 237 1.80 -23.83 10.70
C GLU A 237 1.78 -22.43 11.34
N ARG A 238 1.36 -21.42 10.56
CA ARG A 238 1.21 -20.05 11.06
C ARG A 238 0.13 -19.94 12.13
N ASN A 239 -1.01 -20.60 11.94
CA ASN A 239 -2.10 -20.60 12.93
C ASN A 239 -1.69 -21.28 14.23
N ASP A 240 -0.93 -22.36 14.15
CA ASP A 240 -0.43 -23.04 15.34
C ASP A 240 0.60 -22.19 16.09
N PHE A 241 1.46 -21.47 15.36
CA PHE A 241 2.35 -20.48 15.96
C PHE A 241 1.58 -19.35 16.66
N ILE A 242 0.55 -18.79 16.01
CA ILE A 242 -0.29 -17.75 16.63
C ILE A 242 -0.98 -18.26 17.88
N LYS A 243 -1.53 -19.48 17.85
CA LYS A 243 -2.12 -20.12 19.04
C LYS A 243 -1.10 -20.28 20.16
N SER A 244 0.14 -20.60 19.83
CA SER A 244 1.22 -20.71 20.82
C SER A 244 1.59 -19.36 21.47
N LEU A 245 1.29 -18.24 20.84
CA LEU A 245 1.44 -16.91 21.44
C LEU A 245 0.26 -16.54 22.36
N ASP A 246 -0.89 -17.17 22.17
CA ASP A 246 -2.14 -16.84 22.88
C ASP A 246 -2.51 -17.84 24.00
N TYR A 247 -1.68 -18.86 24.24
CA TYR A 247 -1.97 -19.90 25.26
C TYR A 247 -2.19 -19.33 26.67
N GLU A 248 -1.66 -18.15 26.93
CA GLU A 248 -1.71 -17.50 28.24
C GLU A 248 -3.05 -16.86 28.57
N LYS A 249 -3.97 -16.70 27.60
CA LYS A 249 -5.31 -16.16 27.87
C LYS A 249 -6.05 -16.90 28.99
N GLN A 250 -5.75 -18.17 29.16
CA GLN A 250 -6.29 -19.00 30.27
C GLN A 250 -5.84 -18.54 31.67
N PHE A 251 -4.79 -17.71 31.74
CA PHE A 251 -4.25 -17.23 33.02
C PHE A 251 -4.63 -15.78 33.33
N TYR A 252 -5.43 -15.09 32.50
CA TYR A 252 -5.80 -13.69 32.69
C TYR A 252 -6.56 -13.41 33.99
N ASP A 253 -7.16 -14.41 34.60
CA ASP A 253 -7.84 -14.28 35.90
C ASP A 253 -6.86 -14.33 37.10
N LYS A 254 -5.58 -14.58 36.86
CA LYS A 254 -4.59 -14.60 37.91
C LYS A 254 -4.20 -13.18 38.32
N ASN A 255 -4.01 -12.98 39.63
CA ASN A 255 -3.49 -11.74 40.17
C ASN A 255 -2.00 -11.63 39.84
N LEU A 256 -1.64 -10.59 39.13
CA LEU A 256 -0.25 -10.26 38.83
C LEU A 256 0.38 -9.52 40.00
N ALA A 257 1.66 -9.73 40.24
CA ALA A 257 2.44 -8.93 41.17
C ALA A 257 2.53 -7.48 40.63
N GLU A 258 2.70 -6.50 41.51
CA GLU A 258 2.71 -5.08 41.14
C GLU A 258 3.81 -4.76 40.12
N ASN A 259 5.00 -5.33 40.28
CA ASN A 259 6.11 -5.19 39.34
C ASN A 259 5.80 -5.81 37.96
N GLU A 260 5.14 -6.96 37.90
CA GLU A 260 4.72 -7.62 36.64
C GLU A 260 3.68 -6.76 35.91
N LEU A 261 2.77 -6.15 36.67
CA LEU A 261 1.76 -5.24 36.14
C LEU A 261 2.39 -3.97 35.57
N ASP A 262 3.39 -3.40 36.24
CA ASP A 262 4.08 -2.19 35.81
C ASP A 262 4.92 -2.44 34.56
N ASP A 263 5.59 -3.56 34.48
CA ASP A 263 6.31 -4.00 33.27
C ASP A 263 5.36 -4.19 32.09
N ALA A 264 4.20 -4.82 32.33
CA ALA A 264 3.17 -5.01 31.31
C ALA A 264 2.62 -3.67 30.78
N LYS A 265 2.33 -2.71 31.69
CA LYS A 265 1.89 -1.35 31.32
C LYS A 265 2.93 -0.62 30.48
N ARG A 266 4.21 -0.74 30.84
CA ARG A 266 5.33 -0.14 30.12
C ARG A 266 5.47 -0.74 28.72
N ASP A 267 5.49 -2.05 28.60
CA ASP A 267 5.56 -2.75 27.32
C ASP A 267 4.36 -2.40 26.40
N GLN A 268 3.15 -2.39 26.98
CA GLN A 268 1.94 -1.98 26.28
C GLN A 268 2.05 -0.57 25.70
N GLN A 269 2.37 0.41 26.54
CA GLN A 269 2.41 1.81 26.09
C GLN A 269 3.44 2.04 24.99
N ILE A 270 4.64 1.45 25.13
CA ILE A 270 5.70 1.57 24.13
C ILE A 270 5.30 0.88 22.82
N LEU A 271 4.80 -0.35 22.90
CA LEU A 271 4.41 -1.13 21.70
C LEU A 271 3.25 -0.48 20.94
N LEU A 272 2.18 -0.12 21.63
CA LEU A 272 1.01 0.48 20.98
C LEU A 272 1.36 1.84 20.36
N LYS A 273 2.18 2.66 21.03
CA LYS A 273 2.64 3.93 20.49
C LYS A 273 3.55 3.77 19.27
N LEU A 274 4.45 2.78 19.29
CA LEU A 274 5.32 2.48 18.15
C LEU A 274 4.51 2.00 16.94
N VAL A 275 3.60 1.06 17.14
CA VAL A 275 2.73 0.54 16.10
C VAL A 275 1.90 1.67 15.50
N GLU A 276 1.26 2.49 16.32
CA GLU A 276 0.48 3.62 15.84
C GLU A 276 1.33 4.59 14.98
N LYS A 277 2.50 4.99 15.49
CA LYS A 277 3.36 5.95 14.77
C LYS A 277 3.96 5.37 13.49
N ILE A 278 4.49 4.16 13.54
CA ILE A 278 5.21 3.58 12.39
C ILE A 278 4.24 3.09 11.33
N ASP A 279 3.20 2.35 11.71
CA ASP A 279 2.25 1.77 10.76
C ASP A 279 1.41 2.85 10.07
N ILE A 280 0.77 3.73 10.87
CA ILE A 280 -0.08 4.79 10.31
C ILE A 280 0.73 5.76 9.44
N ALA A 281 1.90 6.20 9.89
CA ALA A 281 2.71 7.12 9.10
C ALA A 281 3.29 6.48 7.84
N SER A 282 3.64 5.19 7.89
CA SER A 282 4.09 4.42 6.74
C SER A 282 3.00 4.31 5.68
N GLN A 283 1.79 3.95 6.10
CA GLN A 283 0.62 3.86 5.21
C GLN A 283 0.25 5.23 4.65
N ASP A 284 0.18 6.26 5.49
CA ASP A 284 -0.11 7.63 5.06
C ASP A 284 0.86 8.12 3.99
N TYR A 285 2.14 7.83 4.16
CA TYR A 285 3.16 8.22 3.21
C TYR A 285 3.03 7.45 1.88
N ALA A 286 2.78 6.14 1.94
CA ALA A 286 2.59 5.30 0.76
C ALA A 286 1.40 5.76 -0.07
N GLU A 287 0.23 5.92 0.57
CA GLU A 287 -1.00 6.32 -0.11
C GLU A 287 -0.96 7.75 -0.65
N ASN A 288 -0.35 8.69 0.10
CA ASN A 288 -0.15 10.05 -0.41
C ASN A 288 0.81 10.07 -1.60
N THR A 289 1.81 9.17 -1.63
CA THR A 289 2.73 9.03 -2.76
C THR A 289 2.01 8.48 -3.99
N GLU A 290 1.19 7.45 -3.82
CA GLU A 290 0.36 6.89 -4.89
C GLU A 290 -0.60 7.95 -5.47
N LEU A 291 -1.36 8.62 -4.61
CA LEU A 291 -2.27 9.68 -5.03
C LEU A 291 -1.55 10.81 -5.76
N ALA A 292 -0.39 11.25 -5.24
CA ALA A 292 0.38 12.32 -5.84
C ALA A 292 0.94 11.92 -7.22
N THR A 293 1.49 10.72 -7.35
CA THR A 293 2.04 10.22 -8.62
C THR A 293 0.95 10.05 -9.67
N ALA A 294 -0.18 9.44 -9.32
CA ALA A 294 -1.33 9.28 -10.21
C ALA A 294 -1.89 10.63 -10.67
N THR A 295 -2.10 11.56 -9.74
CA THR A 295 -2.66 12.89 -10.04
C THR A 295 -1.73 13.70 -10.93
N VAL A 296 -0.43 13.77 -10.62
CA VAL A 296 0.54 14.55 -11.39
C VAL A 296 0.74 13.97 -12.79
N SER A 297 0.84 12.64 -12.90
CA SER A 297 0.93 11.97 -14.21
C SER A 297 -0.29 12.29 -15.09
N SER A 298 -1.48 12.26 -14.51
CA SER A 298 -2.73 12.57 -15.22
C SER A 298 -2.81 14.03 -15.66
N ILE A 299 -2.41 14.98 -14.81
CA ILE A 299 -2.37 16.41 -15.15
C ILE A 299 -1.39 16.66 -16.29
N ILE A 300 -0.19 16.08 -16.24
CA ILE A 300 0.82 16.26 -17.28
C ILE A 300 0.34 15.65 -18.60
N LEU A 301 -0.19 14.43 -18.58
CA LEU A 301 -0.70 13.78 -19.78
C LEU A 301 -1.82 14.58 -20.45
N GLY A 302 -2.75 15.11 -19.66
CA GLY A 302 -3.89 15.87 -20.16
C GLY A 302 -3.56 17.30 -20.58
N SER A 303 -2.56 17.92 -19.99
CA SER A 303 -2.22 19.33 -20.24
C SER A 303 -1.75 19.56 -21.68
N GLY A 304 -0.97 18.66 -22.26
CA GLY A 304 -0.45 18.79 -23.62
C GLY A 304 -1.54 18.85 -24.69
N PRO A 305 -2.43 17.86 -24.79
CA PRO A 305 -3.56 17.90 -25.73
C PRO A 305 -4.49 19.11 -25.55
N ILE A 306 -4.75 19.50 -24.28
CA ILE A 306 -5.57 20.66 -23.98
C ILE A 306 -4.89 21.93 -24.51
N LEU A 307 -3.61 22.13 -24.24
CA LEU A 307 -2.85 23.30 -24.69
C LEU A 307 -2.74 23.32 -26.21
N SER A 308 -2.49 22.18 -26.85
CA SER A 308 -2.47 22.07 -28.31
C SER A 308 -3.83 22.43 -28.94
N SER A 309 -4.93 21.99 -28.30
CA SER A 309 -6.29 22.37 -28.75
C SER A 309 -6.55 23.85 -28.59
N LEU A 310 -6.16 24.46 -27.49
CA LEU A 310 -6.28 25.90 -27.26
C LEU A 310 -5.47 26.71 -28.27
N LEU A 311 -4.22 26.34 -28.53
CA LEU A 311 -3.37 26.98 -29.54
C LEU A 311 -4.01 26.90 -30.94
N THR A 312 -4.62 25.75 -31.27
CA THR A 312 -5.33 25.57 -32.54
C THR A 312 -6.56 26.51 -32.64
N MET A 313 -7.32 26.62 -31.53
CA MET A 313 -8.48 27.53 -31.48
C MET A 313 -8.06 29.00 -31.64
N VAL A 314 -7.01 29.42 -30.94
CA VAL A 314 -6.45 30.77 -31.02
C VAL A 314 -5.94 31.06 -32.42
N SER A 315 -5.17 30.14 -33.01
CA SER A 315 -4.68 30.25 -34.41
C SER A 315 -5.83 30.49 -35.38
N LYS A 316 -6.93 29.76 -35.27
CA LYS A 316 -8.10 29.94 -36.14
C LYS A 316 -8.84 31.25 -35.87
N LYS A 317 -9.09 31.58 -34.58
CA LYS A 317 -9.84 32.78 -34.20
C LYS A 317 -9.15 34.06 -34.66
N PHE A 318 -7.84 34.13 -34.58
CA PHE A 318 -7.05 35.30 -34.94
C PHE A 318 -6.39 35.21 -36.33
N ASN A 319 -6.72 34.15 -37.09
CA ASN A 319 -6.16 33.90 -38.42
C ASN A 319 -4.62 33.92 -38.48
N ILE A 320 -3.98 33.45 -37.39
CA ILE A 320 -2.53 33.36 -37.23
C ILE A 320 -2.04 32.04 -37.82
N LYS A 321 -1.13 32.10 -38.81
CA LYS A 321 -0.50 30.89 -39.37
C LYS A 321 0.56 30.32 -38.39
N ILE A 322 0.15 29.43 -37.49
CA ILE A 322 1.06 28.70 -36.59
C ILE A 322 1.49 27.40 -37.29
N SER A 323 2.78 27.06 -37.20
CA SER A 323 3.31 25.82 -37.75
C SER A 323 2.64 24.61 -37.08
N LYS A 324 2.33 23.57 -37.86
CA LYS A 324 1.75 22.30 -37.38
C LYS A 324 2.59 21.64 -36.27
N TYR A 325 3.91 21.79 -36.38
CA TYR A 325 4.84 21.25 -35.36
C TYR A 325 4.72 21.98 -34.03
N ILE A 326 4.53 23.30 -34.03
CA ILE A 326 4.32 24.12 -32.83
C ILE A 326 2.99 23.72 -32.17
N LEU A 327 1.94 23.46 -32.96
CA LEU A 327 0.63 23.03 -32.44
C LEU A 327 0.67 21.64 -31.80
N ALA A 328 1.49 20.72 -32.31
CA ALA A 328 1.62 19.36 -31.78
C ALA A 328 2.65 19.26 -30.65
N PHE A 329 3.57 20.21 -30.52
CA PHE A 329 4.68 20.18 -29.58
C PHE A 329 4.24 19.97 -28.11
N PRO A 330 3.21 20.69 -27.58
CA PRO A 330 2.77 20.48 -26.21
C PRO A 330 2.28 19.03 -25.92
N THR A 331 1.58 18.43 -26.90
CA THR A 331 1.14 17.02 -26.78
C THR A 331 2.33 16.06 -26.74
N LEU A 332 3.31 16.24 -27.61
CA LEU A 332 4.51 15.41 -27.65
C LEU A 332 5.30 15.53 -26.33
N VAL A 333 5.50 16.75 -25.85
CA VAL A 333 6.19 17.02 -24.57
C VAL A 333 5.44 16.37 -23.41
N SER A 334 4.11 16.45 -23.36
CA SER A 334 3.34 15.85 -22.27
C SER A 334 3.43 14.31 -22.26
N ILE A 335 3.39 13.67 -23.44
CA ILE A 335 3.56 12.21 -23.57
C ILE A 335 4.94 11.79 -23.07
N LEU A 336 6.01 12.44 -23.54
CA LEU A 336 7.39 12.14 -23.12
C LEU A 336 7.58 12.38 -21.61
N SER A 337 7.06 13.48 -21.09
CA SER A 337 7.13 13.82 -19.67
C SER A 337 6.38 12.81 -18.82
N THR A 338 5.20 12.35 -19.26
CA THR A 338 4.43 11.31 -18.57
C THR A 338 5.19 9.99 -18.55
N PHE A 339 5.83 9.61 -19.66
CA PHE A 339 6.64 8.39 -19.71
C PHE A 339 7.80 8.43 -18.71
N VAL A 340 8.57 9.53 -18.69
CA VAL A 340 9.66 9.70 -17.70
C VAL A 340 9.12 9.71 -16.27
N LEU A 341 8.02 10.42 -16.04
CA LEU A 341 7.41 10.49 -14.71
C LEU A 341 6.87 9.12 -14.27
N SER A 342 6.32 8.32 -15.18
CA SER A 342 5.84 6.96 -14.86
C SER A 342 6.97 6.05 -14.36
N ILE A 343 8.15 6.11 -15.00
CA ILE A 343 9.33 5.37 -14.55
C ILE A 343 9.76 5.80 -13.15
N LEU A 344 9.85 7.12 -12.92
CA LEU A 344 10.22 7.67 -11.60
C LEU A 344 9.17 7.35 -10.54
N SER A 345 7.90 7.44 -10.89
CA SER A 345 6.78 7.19 -10.00
C SER A 345 6.73 5.74 -9.53
N ALA A 346 6.91 4.78 -10.45
CA ALA A 346 6.92 3.37 -10.11
C ALA A 346 8.00 3.03 -9.07
N ASP A 347 9.19 3.62 -9.20
CA ASP A 347 10.27 3.43 -8.23
C ASP A 347 9.97 4.07 -6.86
N VAL A 348 9.34 5.25 -6.87
CA VAL A 348 8.97 5.96 -5.63
C VAL A 348 7.81 5.26 -4.93
N GLN A 349 6.78 4.82 -5.64
CA GLN A 349 5.64 4.08 -5.11
C GLN A 349 6.08 2.76 -4.48
N LYS A 350 6.88 1.97 -5.21
CA LYS A 350 7.38 0.68 -4.72
C LYS A 350 8.10 0.78 -3.37
N GLN A 351 8.73 1.93 -3.08
CA GLN A 351 9.50 2.12 -1.86
C GLN A 351 8.82 3.03 -0.85
N ALA A 352 7.63 3.55 -1.16
CA ALA A 352 7.00 4.59 -0.37
C ALA A 352 6.75 4.17 1.08
N SER A 353 6.22 2.98 1.32
CA SER A 353 5.99 2.46 2.67
C SER A 353 7.30 2.33 3.47
N ARG A 354 8.36 1.79 2.84
CA ARG A 354 9.69 1.67 3.46
C ARG A 354 10.30 3.04 3.78
N VAL A 355 10.15 4.01 2.88
CA VAL A 355 10.61 5.39 3.10
C VAL A 355 9.86 6.04 4.26
N GLY A 356 8.53 5.88 4.31
CA GLY A 356 7.69 6.39 5.40
C GLY A 356 8.15 5.85 6.77
N ARG A 357 8.32 4.53 6.87
CA ARG A 357 8.85 3.90 8.09
C ARG A 357 10.23 4.40 8.46
N HIS A 358 11.13 4.47 7.49
CA HIS A 358 12.48 4.96 7.73
C HIS A 358 12.51 6.38 8.30
N MET A 359 11.66 7.26 7.79
CA MET A 359 11.54 8.63 8.30
C MET A 359 11.12 8.66 9.76
N ILE A 360 10.07 7.91 10.11
CA ILE A 360 9.58 7.83 11.51
C ILE A 360 10.62 7.17 12.41
N LYS A 361 11.26 6.09 11.96
CA LYS A 361 12.37 5.47 12.68
C LYS A 361 13.47 6.47 13.00
N GLN A 362 13.89 7.26 12.01
CA GLN A 362 14.91 8.29 12.22
C GLN A 362 14.46 9.38 13.20
N GLU A 363 13.18 9.77 13.17
CA GLU A 363 12.60 10.70 14.13
C GLU A 363 12.62 10.13 15.54
N LEU A 364 12.13 8.90 15.73
CA LEU A 364 12.07 8.26 17.04
C LEU A 364 13.46 7.97 17.63
N LEU A 365 14.44 7.63 16.81
CA LEU A 365 15.82 7.44 17.27
C LEU A 365 16.51 8.76 17.67
N LYS A 366 16.12 9.89 17.06
CA LYS A 366 16.63 11.22 17.43
C LYS A 366 15.95 11.78 18.67
N SER A 367 14.73 11.35 18.96
CA SER A 367 13.92 11.80 20.07
C SER A 367 13.39 10.63 20.89
N PRO A 368 14.28 9.85 21.54
CA PRO A 368 13.90 8.64 22.27
C PRO A 368 12.99 8.95 23.47
N GLU A 369 12.97 10.18 23.97
CA GLU A 369 12.05 10.65 25.01
C GLU A 369 10.58 10.49 24.60
N LYS A 370 10.26 10.53 23.32
CA LYS A 370 8.89 10.29 22.81
C LYS A 370 8.37 8.88 23.11
N LEU A 371 9.26 7.92 23.38
CA LEU A 371 8.93 6.53 23.70
C LEU A 371 9.08 6.22 25.20
N THR A 372 9.45 7.20 26.02
CA THR A 372 9.53 7.04 27.46
C THR A 372 8.16 6.75 28.04
N TYR A 373 8.10 5.77 28.94
CA TYR A 373 6.87 5.45 29.65
C TYR A 373 6.45 6.57 30.59
N VAL A 374 5.18 6.94 30.55
CA VAL A 374 4.56 7.89 31.46
C VAL A 374 3.25 7.31 31.95
N GLU A 375 3.10 7.18 33.27
CA GLU A 375 1.84 6.75 33.89
C GLU A 375 0.72 7.74 33.55
N ASP A 376 -0.44 7.23 33.17
CA ASP A 376 -1.58 8.07 32.78
C ASP A 376 -2.07 8.98 33.90
N GLU A 377 -1.96 8.53 35.14
CA GLU A 377 -2.28 9.32 36.34
C GLU A 377 -1.50 10.66 36.36
N LYS A 378 -0.22 10.65 36.01
CA LYS A 378 0.67 11.83 36.02
C LYS A 378 0.31 12.85 34.93
N THR A 379 -0.48 12.46 33.95
CA THR A 379 -0.89 13.34 32.85
C THR A 379 -2.26 13.97 33.04
N LYS A 380 -2.99 13.60 34.09
CA LYS A 380 -4.36 14.09 34.35
C LYS A 380 -4.42 15.61 34.53
N ASP A 381 -3.43 16.19 35.21
CA ASP A 381 -3.37 17.62 35.48
C ASP A 381 -2.82 18.46 34.32
N ILE A 382 -2.35 17.82 33.26
CA ILE A 382 -1.90 18.51 32.05
C ILE A 382 -3.11 19.07 31.32
N LYS A 383 -3.13 20.38 31.13
CA LYS A 383 -4.17 21.08 30.36
C LYS A 383 -4.19 20.53 28.93
N ASP A 384 -5.34 20.64 28.27
CA ASP A 384 -5.47 20.18 26.89
C ASP A 384 -4.44 20.87 25.98
N VAL A 385 -3.62 20.05 25.35
CA VAL A 385 -2.57 20.50 24.45
C VAL A 385 -3.20 20.72 23.07
N ILE A 386 -2.93 21.88 22.48
CA ILE A 386 -3.38 22.14 21.11
C ILE A 386 -2.52 21.33 20.15
N ILE A 387 -3.13 20.33 19.54
CA ILE A 387 -2.49 19.54 18.48
C ILE A 387 -2.51 20.41 17.22
N GLN A 388 -1.33 20.87 16.81
CA GLN A 388 -1.20 21.57 15.53
C GLN A 388 -1.37 20.58 14.39
N GLU A 389 -2.43 20.75 13.58
CA GLU A 389 -2.53 20.03 12.32
C GLU A 389 -1.37 20.42 11.40
N GLU A 390 -0.59 19.44 10.98
CA GLU A 390 0.44 19.69 9.98
C GLU A 390 -0.19 20.24 8.69
N LYS A 391 0.34 21.38 8.21
CA LYS A 391 -0.07 21.92 6.91
C LYS A 391 0.23 20.91 5.81
N LYS A 392 -0.83 20.44 5.16
CA LYS A 392 -0.71 19.53 4.01
C LYS A 392 0.08 20.21 2.91
N ASP A 393 1.18 19.60 2.49
CA ASP A 393 1.95 20.05 1.34
C ASP A 393 1.07 20.00 0.07
N ASN A 394 1.33 20.92 -0.87
CA ASN A 394 0.76 20.82 -2.21
C ASN A 394 1.25 19.51 -2.87
N ILE A 395 0.37 18.86 -3.66
CA ILE A 395 0.63 17.57 -4.31
C ILE A 395 1.98 17.57 -5.07
N PHE A 396 2.29 18.62 -5.81
CA PHE A 396 3.57 18.72 -6.53
C PHE A 396 4.77 18.81 -5.59
N LYS A 397 4.65 19.62 -4.52
CA LYS A 397 5.70 19.75 -3.50
C LYS A 397 5.88 18.44 -2.75
N PHE A 398 4.79 17.74 -2.45
CA PHE A 398 4.84 16.42 -1.84
C PHE A 398 5.56 15.41 -2.73
N LEU A 399 5.26 15.34 -4.04
CA LEU A 399 5.91 14.43 -4.97
C LEU A 399 7.41 14.69 -5.09
N LEU A 400 7.83 15.95 -5.19
CA LEU A 400 9.26 16.31 -5.21
C LEU A 400 9.96 15.88 -3.92
N LYS A 401 9.31 16.05 -2.76
CA LYS A 401 9.79 15.60 -1.46
C LYS A 401 9.88 14.07 -1.41
N ALA A 402 8.89 13.36 -1.95
CA ALA A 402 8.88 11.90 -2.02
C ALA A 402 10.04 11.34 -2.87
N ILE A 403 10.30 11.94 -4.04
CA ILE A 403 11.45 11.59 -4.88
C ILE A 403 12.77 11.81 -4.14
N LYS A 404 12.92 12.95 -3.45
CA LYS A 404 14.11 13.26 -2.64
C LYS A 404 14.28 12.25 -1.52
N ASN A 405 13.25 11.99 -0.73
CA ASN A 405 13.27 11.06 0.41
C ASN A 405 13.61 9.63 -0.07
N ASN A 406 13.06 9.20 -1.20
CA ASN A 406 13.39 7.90 -1.80
C ASN A 406 14.88 7.79 -2.15
N LYS A 407 15.47 8.86 -2.71
CA LYS A 407 16.91 8.91 -3.01
C LYS A 407 17.76 8.87 -1.73
N GLU A 408 17.37 9.58 -0.69
CA GLU A 408 18.04 9.57 0.62
C GLU A 408 17.95 8.20 1.29
N TYR A 409 16.76 7.56 1.26
CA TYR A 409 16.58 6.20 1.77
C TYR A 409 17.45 5.18 1.05
N LYS A 410 17.54 5.22 -0.29
CA LYS A 410 18.43 4.35 -1.05
C LYS A 410 19.91 4.55 -0.71
N LYS A 411 20.30 5.79 -0.44
CA LYS A 411 21.66 6.10 0.01
C LYS A 411 21.92 5.54 1.40
N TRP A 412 20.97 5.71 2.32
CA TRP A 412 21.04 5.14 3.66
C TRP A 412 21.12 3.61 3.62
N LEU A 413 20.22 2.97 2.87
CA LEU A 413 20.19 1.51 2.72
C LEU A 413 21.53 0.94 2.24
N LYS A 414 22.19 1.65 1.33
CA LYS A 414 23.52 1.26 0.83
C LYS A 414 24.62 1.33 1.89
N ASN A 415 24.54 2.34 2.77
CA ASN A 415 25.61 2.63 3.72
C ASN A 415 25.39 1.96 5.09
N GLU A 416 24.18 2.02 5.60
CA GLU A 416 23.82 1.61 6.97
C GLU A 416 23.06 0.27 7.03
N GLY A 417 22.36 -0.13 5.97
CA GLY A 417 21.57 -1.38 5.98
C GLY A 417 22.42 -2.63 6.20
N GLU A 418 23.63 -2.68 5.63
CA GLU A 418 24.57 -3.78 5.86
C GLU A 418 25.13 -3.78 7.29
N ARG A 419 25.34 -2.59 7.85
CA ARG A 419 25.76 -2.44 9.25
C ARG A 419 24.68 -2.93 10.20
N GLU A 420 23.43 -2.64 9.91
CA GLU A 420 22.29 -3.09 10.71
C GLU A 420 22.16 -4.61 10.73
N LYS A 421 22.34 -5.28 9.58
CA LYS A 421 22.40 -6.75 9.49
C LYS A 421 23.56 -7.33 10.29
N ALA A 422 24.72 -6.72 10.19
CA ALA A 422 25.87 -7.13 10.98
C ALA A 422 25.57 -6.98 12.48
N THR A 423 24.90 -5.90 12.88
CA THR A 423 24.46 -5.68 14.26
C THR A 423 23.54 -6.79 14.74
N ILE A 424 22.51 -7.17 13.94
CA ILE A 424 21.60 -8.29 14.28
C ILE A 424 22.40 -9.58 14.50
N LYS A 425 23.37 -9.86 13.64
CA LYS A 425 24.21 -11.05 13.73
C LYS A 425 25.07 -11.08 15.00
N GLU A 426 25.62 -9.94 15.40
CA GLU A 426 26.43 -9.84 16.62
C GLU A 426 25.57 -9.89 17.88
N LEU A 427 24.39 -9.27 17.88
CA LEU A 427 23.43 -9.35 18.99
C LEU A 427 23.01 -10.78 19.30
N LYS A 428 22.81 -11.64 18.30
CA LYS A 428 22.47 -13.06 18.49
C LYS A 428 23.52 -13.84 19.28
N LYS A 429 24.76 -13.33 19.38
CA LYS A 429 25.89 -14.01 20.06
C LYS A 429 26.12 -13.52 21.49
N ILE A 430 25.43 -12.49 21.95
CA ILE A 430 25.63 -11.90 23.28
C ILE A 430 25.14 -12.86 24.36
N ASN A 431 25.95 -13.04 25.40
CA ASN A 431 25.53 -13.77 26.59
C ASN A 431 24.71 -12.86 27.48
N LEU A 432 23.47 -13.24 27.73
CA LEU A 432 22.53 -12.53 28.58
C LEU A 432 22.51 -13.13 29.98
N SER A 433 22.27 -12.30 31.00
CA SER A 433 21.92 -12.79 32.32
C SER A 433 20.53 -13.47 32.28
N PRO A 434 20.18 -14.33 33.26
CA PRO A 434 18.85 -14.95 33.33
C PRO A 434 17.72 -13.91 33.34
N GLU A 435 17.88 -12.78 34.03
CA GLU A 435 16.91 -11.69 34.09
C GLU A 435 16.77 -11.02 32.74
N GLN A 436 17.88 -10.63 32.10
CA GLN A 436 17.85 -10.06 30.75
C GLN A 436 17.18 -11.00 29.75
N LEU A 437 17.40 -12.31 29.89
CA LEU A 437 16.80 -13.30 29.00
C LEU A 437 15.29 -13.40 29.23
N LYS A 438 14.83 -13.34 30.49
CA LYS A 438 13.39 -13.34 30.83
C LYS A 438 12.70 -12.12 30.23
N ASP A 439 13.24 -10.93 30.44
CA ASP A 439 12.70 -9.67 29.88
C ASP A 439 12.72 -9.66 28.34
N ALA A 440 13.79 -10.14 27.74
CA ALA A 440 13.90 -10.23 26.29
C ALA A 440 12.87 -11.18 25.68
N LYS A 441 12.61 -12.33 26.31
CA LYS A 441 11.56 -13.27 25.89
C LYS A 441 10.17 -12.67 26.01
N ARG A 442 9.88 -11.95 27.13
CA ARG A 442 8.61 -11.25 27.33
C ARG A 442 8.40 -10.20 26.22
N LEU A 443 9.39 -9.34 25.98
CA LEU A 443 9.31 -8.31 24.96
C LEU A 443 9.17 -8.88 23.55
N GLN A 444 9.91 -9.94 23.21
CA GLN A 444 9.79 -10.67 21.95
C GLN A 444 8.37 -11.16 21.72
N LYS A 445 7.79 -11.86 22.71
CA LYS A 445 6.45 -12.39 22.64
C LYS A 445 5.40 -11.30 22.51
N ASN A 446 5.46 -10.26 23.36
CA ASN A 446 4.56 -9.13 23.30
C ASN A 446 4.61 -8.45 21.93
N THR A 447 5.81 -8.31 21.35
CA THR A 447 5.99 -7.78 20.00
C THR A 447 5.32 -8.65 18.96
N PHE A 448 5.55 -9.96 18.97
CA PHE A 448 4.97 -10.89 18.00
C PHE A 448 3.44 -10.90 18.08
N LYS A 449 2.88 -10.95 19.28
CA LYS A 449 1.44 -10.91 19.52
C LYS A 449 0.81 -9.60 19.00
N THR A 450 1.42 -8.47 19.34
CA THR A 450 0.92 -7.14 18.92
C THR A 450 0.88 -7.02 17.41
N PHE A 451 1.96 -7.39 16.74
CA PHE A 451 2.03 -7.31 15.28
C PHE A 451 1.12 -8.31 14.57
N ASN A 452 0.97 -9.53 15.10
CA ASN A 452 0.01 -10.49 14.53
C ASN A 452 -1.43 -9.99 14.63
N THR A 453 -1.83 -9.44 15.79
CA THR A 453 -3.19 -8.92 16.00
C THR A 453 -3.47 -7.72 15.09
N LEU A 454 -2.52 -6.79 14.99
CA LEU A 454 -2.64 -5.62 14.12
C LEU A 454 -2.76 -6.03 12.65
N ASP A 455 -1.84 -6.87 12.19
CA ASP A 455 -1.77 -7.30 10.80
C ASP A 455 -2.99 -8.08 10.36
N ASP A 456 -3.47 -9.00 11.20
CA ASP A 456 -4.66 -9.78 10.88
C ASP A 456 -5.87 -8.88 10.64
N LYS A 457 -6.08 -7.88 11.48
CA LYS A 457 -7.17 -6.92 11.36
C LYS A 457 -7.00 -5.98 10.16
N THR A 458 -5.84 -5.34 10.04
CA THR A 458 -5.60 -4.33 8.99
C THR A 458 -5.66 -4.93 7.60
N GLN A 459 -5.04 -6.08 7.39
CA GLN A 459 -5.06 -6.75 6.10
C GLN A 459 -6.45 -7.29 5.74
N GLN A 460 -7.19 -7.83 6.71
CA GLN A 460 -8.53 -8.33 6.46
C GLN A 460 -9.49 -7.24 5.94
N TYR A 461 -9.40 -6.03 6.52
CA TYR A 461 -10.23 -4.90 6.09
C TYR A 461 -9.75 -4.30 4.77
N SER A 462 -8.45 -4.12 4.60
CA SER A 462 -7.86 -3.60 3.36
C SER A 462 -8.19 -4.50 2.16
N GLU A 463 -7.97 -5.81 2.28
CA GLU A 463 -8.30 -6.82 1.26
C GLU A 463 -9.75 -6.73 0.80
N SER A 464 -10.69 -6.62 1.77
CA SER A 464 -12.12 -6.56 1.44
C SER A 464 -12.48 -5.30 0.63
N ILE A 465 -11.87 -4.16 0.95
CA ILE A 465 -12.12 -2.90 0.23
C ILE A 465 -11.44 -2.91 -1.14
N GLU A 466 -10.25 -3.45 -1.24
CA GLU A 466 -9.51 -3.57 -2.50
C GLU A 466 -10.25 -4.46 -3.51
N ALA A 467 -10.67 -5.66 -3.09
CA ALA A 467 -11.44 -6.56 -3.93
C ALA A 467 -12.74 -5.94 -4.43
N LEU A 468 -13.47 -5.24 -3.55
CA LEU A 468 -14.70 -4.54 -3.91
C LEU A 468 -14.40 -3.36 -4.86
N GLY A 469 -13.40 -2.57 -4.54
CA GLY A 469 -12.99 -1.40 -5.31
C GLY A 469 -12.57 -1.75 -6.74
N SER A 470 -11.70 -2.72 -6.89
CA SER A 470 -11.23 -3.21 -8.20
C SER A 470 -12.37 -3.78 -9.04
N SER A 471 -13.32 -4.47 -8.40
CA SER A 471 -14.49 -5.03 -9.09
C SER A 471 -15.44 -3.95 -9.65
N ILE A 472 -15.55 -2.80 -8.99
CA ILE A 472 -16.36 -1.67 -9.45
C ILE A 472 -15.62 -0.85 -10.50
N GLN A 473 -14.31 -0.67 -10.32
CA GLN A 473 -13.48 0.13 -11.20
C GLN A 473 -13.45 -0.42 -12.63
N TYR A 474 -13.28 -1.73 -12.78
CA TYR A 474 -13.11 -2.36 -14.10
C TYR A 474 -14.26 -2.11 -15.06
N PRO A 475 -15.54 -2.39 -14.72
CA PRO A 475 -16.66 -2.14 -15.62
C PRO A 475 -16.79 -0.67 -16.02
N ILE A 476 -16.47 0.24 -15.11
CA ILE A 476 -16.56 1.67 -15.36
C ILE A 476 -15.46 2.11 -16.33
N VAL A 477 -14.23 1.66 -16.13
CA VAL A 477 -13.10 1.91 -17.04
C VAL A 477 -13.43 1.38 -18.44
N GLU A 478 -14.00 0.20 -18.57
CA GLU A 478 -14.40 -0.39 -19.84
C GLU A 478 -15.44 0.45 -20.58
N ILE A 479 -16.49 0.91 -19.88
CA ILE A 479 -17.54 1.76 -20.48
C ILE A 479 -16.92 3.08 -20.98
N PHE A 480 -16.09 3.74 -20.18
CA PHE A 480 -15.45 4.99 -20.60
C PHE A 480 -14.41 4.77 -21.70
N SER A 481 -13.69 3.66 -21.71
CA SER A 481 -12.78 3.28 -22.80
C SER A 481 -13.53 3.08 -24.11
N LEU A 482 -14.69 2.43 -24.09
CA LEU A 482 -15.55 2.30 -25.27
C LEU A 482 -15.98 3.66 -25.80
N MET A 483 -16.41 4.57 -24.93
CA MET A 483 -16.77 5.95 -25.33
C MET A 483 -15.59 6.66 -25.95
N GLY A 484 -14.39 6.53 -25.38
CA GLY A 484 -13.15 7.08 -25.92
C GLY A 484 -12.81 6.54 -27.31
N MET A 485 -12.97 5.21 -27.50
CA MET A 485 -12.76 4.57 -28.79
C MET A 485 -13.74 5.06 -29.86
N LEU A 486 -15.03 5.18 -29.52
CA LEU A 486 -16.05 5.70 -30.46
C LEU A 486 -15.78 7.16 -30.83
N TRP A 487 -15.36 7.99 -29.89
CA TRP A 487 -14.96 9.36 -30.16
C TRP A 487 -13.66 9.44 -30.97
N GLY A 488 -12.71 8.55 -30.71
CA GLY A 488 -11.49 8.39 -31.49
C GLY A 488 -11.80 8.01 -32.94
N LEU A 489 -12.69 7.03 -33.13
CA LEU A 489 -13.16 6.62 -34.45
C LEU A 489 -13.77 7.79 -35.24
N ARG A 490 -14.60 8.63 -34.60
CA ARG A 490 -15.15 9.82 -35.22
C ARG A 490 -14.06 10.75 -35.76
N ASN A 491 -13.00 10.98 -34.99
CA ASN A 491 -11.89 11.81 -35.42
C ASN A 491 -11.05 11.14 -36.52
N MET A 492 -10.87 9.83 -36.49
CA MET A 492 -10.23 9.07 -37.57
C MET A 492 -11.00 9.19 -38.89
N VAL A 493 -12.33 9.07 -38.85
CA VAL A 493 -13.16 9.26 -40.05
C VAL A 493 -13.02 10.65 -40.59
N ARG A 494 -12.91 11.67 -39.74
CA ARG A 494 -12.65 13.07 -40.19
C ARG A 494 -11.28 13.24 -40.81
N LEU A 495 -10.26 12.51 -40.35
CA LEU A 495 -8.92 12.53 -40.95
C LEU A 495 -8.88 12.04 -42.41
N THR A 496 -9.82 11.17 -42.79
CA THR A 496 -9.92 10.69 -44.19
C THR A 496 -10.57 11.70 -45.13
N GLN A 497 -11.11 12.82 -44.61
CA GLN A 497 -11.70 13.86 -45.45
C GLN A 497 -10.61 14.77 -46.05
N LYS A 498 -10.78 15.11 -47.35
CA LYS A 498 -9.76 15.83 -48.14
C LYS A 498 -9.23 17.15 -47.53
N ASN A 499 -9.98 17.80 -46.64
CA ASN A 499 -9.64 19.09 -46.05
C ASN A 499 -9.35 19.01 -44.53
N ALA A 500 -9.14 17.78 -43.96
CA ALA A 500 -8.91 17.64 -42.55
C ALA A 500 -7.49 18.07 -42.14
N ASN A 501 -7.40 18.86 -41.10
CA ASN A 501 -6.12 19.13 -40.45
C ASN A 501 -5.77 17.95 -39.53
N ILE A 502 -4.84 17.12 -39.99
CA ILE A 502 -4.43 15.88 -39.26
C ILE A 502 -4.05 16.18 -37.82
N PHE A 503 -3.28 17.24 -37.57
CA PHE A 503 -2.84 17.58 -36.20
C PHE A 503 -3.99 18.05 -35.30
N GLU A 504 -4.96 18.79 -35.88
CA GLU A 504 -6.13 19.24 -35.13
C GLU A 504 -7.02 18.05 -34.72
N GLU A 505 -7.32 17.15 -35.64
CA GLU A 505 -8.16 16.01 -35.38
C GLU A 505 -7.47 15.00 -34.45
N PHE A 506 -6.15 14.80 -34.58
CA PHE A 506 -5.35 13.99 -33.66
C PHE A 506 -5.35 14.58 -32.25
N THR A 507 -5.15 15.89 -32.11
CA THR A 507 -5.20 16.56 -30.80
C THR A 507 -6.58 16.46 -30.15
N LYS A 508 -7.66 16.64 -30.94
CA LYS A 508 -9.03 16.43 -30.44
C LYS A 508 -9.30 15.00 -30.02
N MET A 509 -8.74 14.04 -30.73
CA MET A 509 -8.83 12.62 -30.37
C MET A 509 -8.19 12.39 -29.00
N PHE A 510 -6.97 12.85 -28.79
CA PHE A 510 -6.28 12.70 -27.50
C PHE A 510 -7.01 13.40 -26.35
N ALA A 511 -7.49 14.63 -26.57
CA ALA A 511 -8.25 15.36 -25.55
C ALA A 511 -9.53 14.60 -25.13
N LYS A 512 -10.20 13.95 -26.07
CA LYS A 512 -11.39 13.15 -25.79
C LYS A 512 -11.07 11.84 -25.08
N ILE A 513 -10.03 11.14 -25.52
CA ILE A 513 -9.55 9.92 -24.83
C ILE A 513 -9.17 10.27 -23.38
N PHE A 514 -8.45 11.37 -23.19
CA PHE A 514 -8.11 11.83 -21.83
C PHE A 514 -9.35 12.14 -21.01
N ALA A 515 -10.32 12.86 -21.56
CA ALA A 515 -11.58 13.16 -20.87
C ALA A 515 -12.34 11.88 -20.43
N THR A 516 -12.24 10.78 -21.20
CA THR A 516 -12.85 9.50 -20.82
C THR A 516 -12.06 8.74 -19.76
N THR A 517 -10.76 9.05 -19.56
CA THR A 517 -9.95 8.43 -18.50
C THR A 517 -10.09 9.14 -17.15
N LEU A 518 -10.54 10.39 -17.11
CA LEU A 518 -10.73 11.14 -15.85
C LEU A 518 -11.61 10.44 -14.82
N PRO A 519 -12.77 9.84 -15.19
CA PRO A 519 -13.57 9.10 -14.23
C PRO A 519 -12.84 7.91 -13.62
N ALA A 520 -12.05 7.18 -14.41
CA ALA A 520 -11.24 6.06 -13.92
C ALA A 520 -10.24 6.52 -12.86
N ILE A 521 -9.57 7.66 -13.10
CA ILE A 521 -8.63 8.26 -12.13
C ILE A 521 -9.37 8.67 -10.84
N GLY A 522 -10.53 9.31 -10.98
CA GLY A 522 -11.35 9.72 -9.84
C GLY A 522 -11.82 8.53 -8.98
N ILE A 523 -12.20 7.44 -9.62
CA ILE A 523 -12.62 6.21 -8.96
C ILE A 523 -11.44 5.56 -8.24
N ASN A 524 -10.29 5.46 -8.91
CA ASN A 524 -9.09 4.92 -8.28
C ASN A 524 -8.68 5.72 -7.04
N ALA A 525 -8.65 7.04 -7.13
CA ALA A 525 -8.38 7.91 -5.98
C ALA A 525 -9.41 7.74 -4.85
N TYR A 526 -10.68 7.52 -5.18
CA TYR A 526 -11.72 7.24 -4.20
C TYR A 526 -11.51 5.89 -3.51
N ILE A 527 -11.19 4.83 -4.26
CA ILE A 527 -10.93 3.49 -3.74
C ILE A 527 -9.72 3.51 -2.80
N THR A 528 -8.60 4.09 -3.22
CA THR A 528 -7.40 4.26 -2.39
C THR A 528 -7.72 4.99 -1.07
N LYS A 529 -8.54 6.03 -1.13
CA LYS A 529 -8.99 6.74 0.08
C LYS A 529 -9.84 5.89 1.01
N GLU A 530 -10.70 5.02 0.47
CA GLU A 530 -11.54 4.13 1.28
C GLU A 530 -10.72 2.97 1.87
N GLN A 531 -9.76 2.41 1.13
CA GLN A 531 -8.79 1.44 1.65
C GLN A 531 -8.04 2.01 2.86
N LYS A 532 -7.52 3.22 2.73
CA LYS A 532 -6.86 3.95 3.81
C LYS A 532 -7.71 4.06 5.07
N LYS A 533 -8.97 4.48 4.91
CA LYS A 533 -9.89 4.59 6.06
C LYS A 533 -10.16 3.22 6.69
N ALA A 534 -10.32 2.19 5.88
CA ALA A 534 -10.58 0.84 6.35
C ALA A 534 -9.39 0.28 7.15
N SER A 535 -8.18 0.45 6.66
CA SER A 535 -6.96 0.07 7.36
C SER A 535 -6.84 0.79 8.71
N ARG A 536 -7.14 2.07 8.78
CA ARG A 536 -7.11 2.86 10.04
C ARG A 536 -8.17 2.41 11.05
N VAL A 537 -9.38 2.11 10.58
CA VAL A 537 -10.43 1.54 11.46
C VAL A 537 -9.99 0.19 12.00
N ALA A 538 -9.37 -0.63 11.17
CA ALA A 538 -8.85 -1.93 11.58
C ALA A 538 -7.71 -1.81 12.60
N SER A 539 -6.79 -0.86 12.42
CA SER A 539 -5.74 -0.54 13.40
C SER A 539 -6.34 -0.10 14.74
N MET A 540 -7.38 0.74 14.73
CA MET A 540 -8.12 1.11 15.94
C MET A 540 -8.71 -0.12 16.64
N LEU A 541 -9.35 -1.03 15.90
CA LEU A 541 -9.96 -2.22 16.47
C LEU A 541 -8.91 -3.17 17.05
N ALA A 542 -7.74 -3.30 16.39
CA ALA A 542 -6.62 -4.09 16.89
C ALA A 542 -6.04 -3.51 18.18
N ILE A 543 -5.81 -2.19 18.22
CA ILE A 543 -5.30 -1.49 19.41
C ILE A 543 -6.30 -1.60 20.57
N ASN A 544 -7.59 -1.47 20.30
CA ASN A 544 -8.62 -1.64 21.33
C ASN A 544 -8.65 -3.09 21.88
N GLU A 545 -8.45 -4.11 21.02
CA GLU A 545 -8.33 -5.49 21.47
C GLU A 545 -7.11 -5.71 22.37
N LEU A 546 -6.02 -5.00 22.08
CA LEU A 546 -4.78 -5.03 22.86
C LEU A 546 -4.77 -4.05 24.04
N SER A 547 -5.85 -3.29 24.29
CA SER A 547 -5.89 -2.29 25.36
C SER A 547 -5.86 -2.86 26.77
N ASP A 548 -6.23 -4.12 26.96
CA ASP A 548 -6.07 -4.80 28.25
C ASP A 548 -4.59 -5.09 28.54
N VAL A 549 -4.07 -4.55 29.63
CA VAL A 549 -2.69 -4.71 30.11
C VAL A 549 -2.31 -6.18 30.27
N LYS A 550 -3.27 -7.04 30.62
CA LYS A 550 -3.07 -8.47 30.77
C LYS A 550 -2.53 -9.14 29.49
N ASN A 551 -2.76 -8.55 28.32
CA ASN A 551 -2.19 -9.02 27.07
C ASN A 551 -0.65 -8.93 27.00
N PHE A 552 -0.04 -8.11 27.86
CA PHE A 552 1.41 -7.83 27.87
C PHE A 552 2.13 -8.42 29.08
N ALA A 553 1.40 -9.03 30.00
CA ALA A 553 1.96 -9.65 31.18
C ALA A 553 2.69 -10.96 30.86
N ASP A 554 3.66 -11.32 31.69
CA ASP A 554 4.36 -12.59 31.60
C ASP A 554 3.68 -13.65 32.49
N TYR A 555 3.10 -14.65 31.86
CA TYR A 555 2.45 -15.79 32.56
C TYR A 555 3.30 -17.07 32.54
N SER A 556 4.58 -16.98 32.19
CA SER A 556 5.45 -18.14 32.07
C SER A 556 5.53 -18.96 33.37
N ASP A 557 5.61 -18.29 34.52
CA ASP A 557 5.66 -18.93 35.83
C ASP A 557 4.36 -19.71 36.18
N TYR A 558 3.21 -19.16 35.73
CA TYR A 558 1.91 -19.85 35.91
C TYR A 558 1.78 -21.06 34.97
N TYR A 559 2.28 -20.94 33.77
CA TYR A 559 2.30 -22.02 32.79
C TYR A 559 3.17 -23.18 33.25
N GLU A 560 4.40 -22.89 33.70
CA GLU A 560 5.33 -23.93 34.19
C GLU A 560 4.78 -24.67 35.39
N LYS A 561 4.04 -24.03 36.28
CA LYS A 561 3.45 -24.64 37.48
C LYS A 561 2.19 -25.46 37.19
N ASN A 562 1.43 -25.17 36.14
CA ASN A 562 0.09 -25.74 35.94
C ASN A 562 -0.03 -26.61 34.69
N VAL A 563 0.90 -26.56 33.76
CA VAL A 563 0.83 -27.28 32.48
C VAL A 563 2.01 -28.24 32.28
N LYS A 564 3.18 -27.95 32.86
CA LYS A 564 4.29 -28.91 32.99
C LYS A 564 4.17 -29.71 34.28
#